data_ad00f6d1ccae2f6c3e4468daf23fe3fb
#
_entry.id   ad00f6d1ccae2f6c3e4468daf23fe3fb
#
_cell.length_a   1.000
_cell.length_b   1.000
_cell.length_c   1.000
_cell.angle_alpha   90.00
_cell.angle_beta   90.00
_cell.angle_gamma   90.00
#
_symmetry.space_group_name_H-M   'P 1'
#
loop_
_entity.id
_entity.type
_entity.pdbx_description
1 polymer ?
#
loop_
_entity_poly.entity_id
_entity_poly.type
_entity_poly.pdbx_seq_one_letter_code
_entity_poly.pdbx_strand_id
1 'polypeptide(L)'
;MTEVIGRRERKKAQTRKALADAALELFLERGYEKVGVKEVADAADVSVTTLFKYFPSKEALVFDRDEDIEAALVLAVHGRPPGHSVVDALRKHILRLTESAPSDEFLRLIESEPALRDYARRMWMRHETALARAIAKEMGAPEGDVTCAALARFVLASRELIQADKHPRRAAEKIFACLQRGWRTE
;
A
#
# COMPACT_ATOMS: atom_id res chain seq x y z
N MET A 1 -8.65 21.06 14.51
CA MET A 1 -9.53 20.34 15.44
C MET A 1 -9.09 18.89 15.44
N THR A 2 -8.48 18.42 16.51
CA THR A 2 -8.03 17.02 16.64
C THR A 2 -9.25 16.19 17.04
N GLU A 3 -9.76 15.39 16.13
CA GLU A 3 -10.85 14.46 16.41
C GLU A 3 -10.41 13.49 17.51
N VAL A 4 -11.08 13.52 18.65
CA VAL A 4 -10.80 12.62 19.78
C VAL A 4 -11.29 11.23 19.37
N ILE A 5 -10.39 10.41 18.84
CA ILE A 5 -10.67 9.00 18.54
C ILE A 5 -11.23 8.34 19.79
N GLY A 6 -12.46 7.84 19.72
CA GLY A 6 -13.15 7.23 20.84
C GLY A 6 -12.39 6.03 21.42
N ARG A 7 -12.59 5.72 22.72
CA ARG A 7 -11.94 4.59 23.40
C ARG A 7 -12.10 3.27 22.65
N ARG A 8 -13.27 3.06 22.03
CA ARG A 8 -13.58 1.84 21.25
C ARG A 8 -12.72 1.74 19.99
N GLU A 9 -12.56 2.84 19.25
CA GLU A 9 -11.73 2.86 18.03
C GLU A 9 -10.24 2.69 18.36
N ARG A 10 -9.75 3.30 19.43
CA ARG A 10 -8.38 3.06 19.91
C ARG A 10 -8.13 1.60 20.25
N LYS A 11 -9.06 0.96 20.97
CA LYS A 11 -8.95 -0.47 21.32
C LYS A 11 -8.99 -1.34 20.07
N LYS A 12 -9.82 -0.99 19.08
CA LYS A 12 -9.90 -1.70 17.79
C LYS A 12 -8.58 -1.61 17.03
N ALA A 13 -7.99 -0.42 16.93
CA ALA A 13 -6.70 -0.20 16.29
C ALA A 13 -5.56 -0.93 17.01
N GLN A 14 -5.55 -0.93 18.35
CA GLN A 14 -4.57 -1.66 19.15
C GLN A 14 -4.65 -3.17 18.91
N THR A 15 -5.85 -3.76 18.92
CA THR A 15 -6.04 -5.19 18.65
C THR A 15 -5.61 -5.55 17.23
N ARG A 16 -5.98 -4.73 16.23
CA ARG A 16 -5.55 -4.93 14.83
C ARG A 16 -4.02 -4.94 14.73
N LYS A 17 -3.38 -3.93 15.34
CA LYS A 17 -1.92 -3.84 15.33
C LYS A 17 -1.25 -5.02 16.04
N ALA A 18 -1.74 -5.43 17.21
CA ALA A 18 -1.19 -6.57 17.95
C ALA A 18 -1.25 -7.87 17.13
N LEU A 19 -2.36 -8.11 16.41
CA LEU A 19 -2.51 -9.26 15.52
C LEU A 19 -1.51 -9.22 14.35
N ALA A 20 -1.34 -8.07 13.71
CA ALA A 20 -0.41 -7.90 12.59
C ALA A 20 1.05 -8.04 13.03
N ASP A 21 1.42 -7.43 14.17
CA ASP A 21 2.77 -7.52 14.74
C ASP A 21 3.10 -8.98 15.10
N ALA A 22 2.21 -9.68 15.83
CA ALA A 22 2.40 -11.09 16.21
C ALA A 22 2.49 -12.01 14.98
N ALA A 23 1.67 -11.77 13.95
CA ALA A 23 1.73 -12.54 12.72
C ALA A 23 3.06 -12.37 12.01
N LEU A 24 3.50 -11.11 11.83
CA LEU A 24 4.75 -10.82 11.12
C LEU A 24 5.96 -11.42 11.85
N GLU A 25 6.02 -11.26 13.17
CA GLU A 25 7.08 -11.86 14.02
C GLU A 25 7.14 -13.39 13.84
N LEU A 26 6.01 -14.07 14.02
CA LEU A 26 5.95 -15.53 13.86
C LEU A 26 6.28 -15.99 12.44
N PHE A 27 5.83 -15.29 11.43
CA PHE A 27 6.10 -15.65 10.02
C PHE A 27 7.59 -15.46 9.67
N LEU A 28 8.24 -14.43 10.19
CA LEU A 28 9.67 -14.22 9.99
C LEU A 28 10.53 -15.22 10.73
N GLU A 29 10.15 -15.58 11.97
CA GLU A 29 10.91 -16.53 12.79
C GLU A 29 10.77 -17.99 12.31
N ARG A 30 9.54 -18.41 11.96
CA ARG A 30 9.21 -19.83 11.76
C ARG A 30 8.83 -20.19 10.32
N GLY A 31 8.66 -19.19 9.48
CA GLY A 31 8.16 -19.32 8.10
C GLY A 31 6.63 -19.26 8.01
N TYR A 32 6.14 -18.66 6.93
CA TYR A 32 4.72 -18.41 6.71
C TYR A 32 3.87 -19.70 6.76
N GLU A 33 4.27 -20.75 6.04
CA GLU A 33 3.48 -21.98 5.95
C GLU A 33 3.35 -22.73 7.30
N LYS A 34 4.35 -22.62 8.16
CA LYS A 34 4.40 -23.37 9.44
C LYS A 34 3.57 -22.76 10.55
N VAL A 35 3.15 -21.50 10.41
CA VAL A 35 2.39 -20.79 11.45
C VAL A 35 0.91 -20.75 11.09
N GLY A 36 0.08 -21.27 11.99
CA GLY A 36 -1.38 -21.26 11.85
C GLY A 36 -2.02 -19.98 12.39
N VAL A 37 -3.21 -19.62 11.90
CA VAL A 37 -3.96 -18.44 12.41
C VAL A 37 -4.32 -18.56 13.90
N LYS A 38 -4.42 -19.80 14.42
CA LYS A 38 -4.65 -20.03 15.85
C LYS A 38 -3.46 -19.56 16.69
N GLU A 39 -2.24 -19.86 16.26
CA GLU A 39 -1.02 -19.44 16.96
C GLU A 39 -0.87 -17.93 16.97
N VAL A 40 -1.22 -17.26 15.85
CA VAL A 40 -1.26 -15.79 15.77
C VAL A 40 -2.29 -15.21 16.74
N ALA A 41 -3.50 -15.79 16.80
CA ALA A 41 -4.55 -15.35 17.71
C ALA A 41 -4.15 -15.53 19.17
N ASP A 42 -3.56 -16.67 19.51
CA ASP A 42 -3.05 -16.97 20.85
C ASP A 42 -1.92 -16.00 21.25
N ALA A 43 -0.98 -15.70 20.35
CA ALA A 43 0.10 -14.74 20.57
C ALA A 43 -0.40 -13.29 20.79
N ALA A 44 -1.52 -12.92 20.17
CA ALA A 44 -2.14 -11.61 20.34
C ALA A 44 -3.20 -11.58 21.47
N ASP A 45 -3.34 -12.65 22.25
CA ASP A 45 -4.34 -12.82 23.34
C ASP A 45 -5.78 -12.54 22.88
N VAL A 46 -6.16 -13.11 21.72
CA VAL A 46 -7.53 -13.03 21.19
C VAL A 46 -8.01 -14.37 20.66
N SER A 47 -9.34 -14.53 20.51
CA SER A 47 -9.88 -15.72 19.85
C SER A 47 -9.67 -15.66 18.32
N VAL A 48 -9.61 -16.84 17.68
CA VAL A 48 -9.58 -16.97 16.21
C VAL A 48 -10.76 -16.26 15.56
N THR A 49 -11.94 -16.32 16.17
CA THR A 49 -13.13 -15.58 15.71
C THR A 49 -12.90 -14.07 15.74
N THR A 50 -12.18 -13.57 16.73
CA THR A 50 -11.81 -12.16 16.82
C THR A 50 -10.80 -11.80 15.74
N LEU A 51 -9.80 -12.63 15.49
CA LEU A 51 -8.84 -12.43 14.40
C LEU A 51 -9.55 -12.25 13.05
N PHE A 52 -10.47 -13.13 12.71
CA PHE A 52 -11.22 -13.06 11.43
C PHE A 52 -12.19 -11.87 11.33
N LYS A 53 -12.53 -11.18 12.42
CA LYS A 53 -13.21 -9.88 12.36
C LYS A 53 -12.33 -8.73 11.88
N TYR A 54 -11.01 -8.86 12.05
CA TYR A 54 -10.03 -7.85 11.65
C TYR A 54 -9.34 -8.17 10.32
N PHE A 55 -9.09 -9.45 10.06
CA PHE A 55 -8.35 -9.93 8.91
C PHE A 55 -9.08 -11.09 8.26
N PRO A 56 -9.58 -10.94 7.02
CA PRO A 56 -10.42 -11.94 6.36
C PRO A 56 -9.65 -13.21 5.96
N SER A 57 -8.32 -13.16 5.95
CA SER A 57 -7.44 -14.29 5.61
C SER A 57 -6.09 -14.19 6.30
N LYS A 58 -5.30 -15.27 6.25
CA LYS A 58 -3.94 -15.31 6.79
C LYS A 58 -3.01 -14.33 6.08
N GLU A 59 -3.16 -14.20 4.76
CA GLU A 59 -2.39 -13.25 3.94
C GLU A 59 -2.66 -11.80 4.37
N ALA A 60 -3.91 -11.47 4.70
CA ALA A 60 -4.28 -10.12 5.13
C ALA A 60 -3.54 -9.65 6.38
N LEU A 61 -3.07 -10.58 7.23
CA LEU A 61 -2.24 -10.26 8.41
C LEU A 61 -0.90 -9.64 8.03
N VAL A 62 -0.33 -10.04 6.90
CA VAL A 62 0.94 -9.50 6.37
C VAL A 62 0.73 -8.11 5.76
N PHE A 63 -0.45 -7.86 5.21
CA PHE A 63 -0.81 -6.61 4.53
C PHE A 63 -1.78 -5.76 5.36
N ASP A 64 -1.51 -5.59 6.64
CA ASP A 64 -2.38 -4.88 7.60
C ASP A 64 -2.64 -3.41 7.23
N ARG A 65 -1.76 -2.79 6.45
CA ARG A 65 -1.85 -1.41 5.97
C ARG A 65 -2.47 -1.25 4.58
N ASP A 66 -3.06 -2.32 4.01
CA ASP A 66 -3.65 -2.32 2.67
C ASP A 66 -4.63 -1.15 2.47
N GLU A 67 -5.62 -1.02 3.36
CA GLU A 67 -6.62 0.06 3.30
C GLU A 67 -6.00 1.46 3.49
N ASP A 68 -5.02 1.59 4.38
CA ASP A 68 -4.33 2.87 4.63
C ASP A 68 -3.52 3.31 3.39
N ILE A 69 -2.87 2.37 2.70
CA ILE A 69 -2.10 2.64 1.48
C ILE A 69 -3.04 3.11 0.36
N GLU A 70 -4.16 2.42 0.15
CA GLU A 70 -5.16 2.82 -0.84
C GLU A 70 -5.72 4.22 -0.53
N ALA A 71 -6.15 4.43 0.71
CA ALA A 71 -6.68 5.72 1.14
C ALA A 71 -5.66 6.85 0.97
N ALA A 72 -4.39 6.61 1.27
CA ALA A 72 -3.33 7.60 1.13
C ALA A 72 -3.05 7.94 -0.34
N LEU A 73 -3.13 6.98 -1.27
CA LEU A 73 -3.02 7.20 -2.71
C LEU A 73 -4.16 8.09 -3.22
N VAL A 74 -5.40 7.75 -2.86
CA VAL A 74 -6.59 8.52 -3.23
C VAL A 74 -6.55 9.94 -2.65
N LEU A 75 -6.16 10.06 -1.37
CA LEU A 75 -6.02 11.35 -0.70
C LEU A 75 -4.91 12.22 -1.34
N ALA A 76 -3.83 11.62 -1.82
CA ALA A 76 -2.78 12.36 -2.51
C ALA A 76 -3.31 13.08 -3.77
N VAL A 77 -4.28 12.47 -4.45
CA VAL A 77 -4.93 13.06 -5.63
C VAL A 77 -5.94 14.13 -5.23
N HIS A 78 -6.89 13.82 -4.34
CA HIS A 78 -7.97 14.72 -3.95
C HIS A 78 -7.51 15.89 -3.04
N GLY A 79 -6.52 15.65 -2.18
CA GLY A 79 -5.99 16.62 -1.22
C GLY A 79 -4.89 17.53 -1.78
N ARG A 80 -4.65 17.53 -3.09
CA ARG A 80 -3.62 18.37 -3.69
C ARG A 80 -3.95 19.87 -3.58
N PRO A 81 -2.97 20.73 -3.31
CA PRO A 81 -3.21 22.15 -3.30
C PRO A 81 -3.69 22.67 -4.67
N PRO A 82 -4.51 23.73 -4.72
CA PRO A 82 -4.91 24.36 -5.97
C PRO A 82 -3.69 24.71 -6.84
N GLY A 83 -3.79 24.51 -8.14
CA GLY A 83 -2.72 24.78 -9.10
C GLY A 83 -1.63 23.71 -9.21
N HIS A 84 -1.64 22.67 -8.38
CA HIS A 84 -0.73 21.54 -8.52
C HIS A 84 -1.35 20.46 -9.42
N SER A 85 -0.52 19.86 -10.28
CA SER A 85 -0.98 18.75 -11.12
C SER A 85 -1.16 17.47 -10.30
N VAL A 86 -2.01 16.54 -10.81
CA VAL A 86 -2.15 15.19 -10.23
C VAL A 86 -0.80 14.47 -10.20
N VAL A 87 0.00 14.61 -11.26
CA VAL A 87 1.32 13.98 -11.35
C VAL A 87 2.28 14.52 -10.29
N ASP A 88 2.25 15.83 -9.99
CA ASP A 88 3.06 16.41 -8.89
C ASP A 88 2.65 15.89 -7.53
N ALA A 89 1.35 15.75 -7.30
CA ALA A 89 0.83 15.22 -6.05
C ALA A 89 1.25 13.75 -5.84
N LEU A 90 1.14 12.94 -6.88
CA LEU A 90 1.58 11.54 -6.87
C LEU A 90 3.10 11.42 -6.71
N ARG A 91 3.88 12.27 -7.39
CA ARG A 91 5.34 12.34 -7.19
C ARG A 91 5.69 12.59 -5.73
N LYS A 92 5.08 13.59 -5.10
CA LYS A 92 5.31 13.89 -3.68
C LYS A 92 4.92 12.72 -2.77
N HIS A 93 3.85 12.02 -3.09
CA HIS A 93 3.40 10.86 -2.34
C HIS A 93 4.41 9.70 -2.45
N ILE A 94 4.83 9.34 -3.66
CA ILE A 94 5.80 8.28 -3.89
C ILE A 94 7.16 8.61 -3.25
N LEU A 95 7.62 9.86 -3.33
CA LEU A 95 8.85 10.28 -2.65
C LEU A 95 8.81 10.08 -1.13
N ARG A 96 7.66 10.33 -0.51
CA ARG A 96 7.47 10.05 0.94
C ARG A 96 7.50 8.55 1.24
N LEU A 97 6.95 7.72 0.36
CA LEU A 97 7.00 6.27 0.53
C LEU A 97 8.43 5.70 0.44
N THR A 98 9.34 6.34 -0.30
CA THR A 98 10.74 5.91 -0.33
C THR A 98 11.48 6.11 1.00
N GLU A 99 10.96 6.97 1.88
CA GLU A 99 11.52 7.22 3.21
C GLU A 99 11.12 6.15 4.24
N SER A 100 10.09 5.36 3.93
CA SER A 100 9.53 4.29 4.78
C SER A 100 9.45 2.97 4.03
N ALA A 101 10.52 2.62 3.32
CA ALA A 101 10.58 1.37 2.58
C ALA A 101 10.43 0.16 3.52
N PRO A 102 9.74 -0.92 3.09
CA PRO A 102 9.67 -2.16 3.85
C PRO A 102 11.07 -2.76 4.05
N SER A 103 11.25 -3.54 5.11
CA SER A 103 12.52 -4.24 5.33
C SER A 103 12.75 -5.31 4.26
N ASP A 104 14.03 -5.62 3.99
CA ASP A 104 14.40 -6.70 3.06
C ASP A 104 13.84 -8.06 3.50
N GLU A 105 13.70 -8.28 4.81
CA GLU A 105 13.11 -9.51 5.36
C GLU A 105 11.62 -9.63 5.00
N PHE A 106 10.88 -8.52 5.12
CA PHE A 106 9.48 -8.46 4.71
C PHE A 106 9.31 -8.70 3.20
N LEU A 107 10.16 -8.10 2.38
CA LEU A 107 10.13 -8.31 0.93
C LEU A 107 10.46 -9.76 0.58
N ARG A 108 11.48 -10.36 1.19
CA ARG A 108 11.82 -11.79 1.01
C ARG A 108 10.68 -12.71 1.43
N LEU A 109 9.99 -12.41 2.54
CA LEU A 109 8.81 -13.17 2.98
C LEU A 109 7.73 -13.18 1.89
N ILE A 110 7.40 -12.03 1.31
CA ILE A 110 6.42 -11.94 0.23
C ILE A 110 6.88 -12.69 -1.02
N GLU A 111 8.15 -12.54 -1.41
CA GLU A 111 8.71 -13.14 -2.61
C GLU A 111 8.84 -14.66 -2.52
N SER A 112 9.12 -15.21 -1.33
CA SER A 112 9.25 -16.65 -1.14
C SER A 112 7.92 -17.40 -1.18
N GLU A 113 6.81 -16.74 -0.84
CA GLU A 113 5.50 -17.37 -0.64
C GLU A 113 4.52 -17.08 -1.79
N PRO A 114 4.11 -18.08 -2.59
CA PRO A 114 3.17 -17.88 -3.71
C PRO A 114 1.85 -17.23 -3.29
N ALA A 115 1.29 -17.62 -2.14
CA ALA A 115 0.04 -17.07 -1.61
C ALA A 115 0.15 -15.57 -1.30
N LEU A 116 1.28 -15.13 -0.75
CA LEU A 116 1.53 -13.72 -0.46
C LEU A 116 1.77 -12.91 -1.74
N ARG A 117 2.50 -13.45 -2.73
CA ARG A 117 2.65 -12.80 -4.03
C ARG A 117 1.31 -12.59 -4.74
N ASP A 118 0.46 -13.62 -4.72
CA ASP A 118 -0.87 -13.54 -5.34
C ASP A 118 -1.79 -12.57 -4.61
N TYR A 119 -1.71 -12.51 -3.28
CA TYR A 119 -2.46 -11.52 -2.50
C TYR A 119 -1.98 -10.11 -2.81
N ALA A 120 -0.66 -9.86 -2.78
CA ALA A 120 -0.06 -8.58 -3.12
C ALA A 120 -0.47 -8.12 -4.52
N ARG A 121 -0.42 -9.01 -5.52
CA ARG A 121 -0.85 -8.68 -6.89
C ARG A 121 -2.31 -8.23 -6.94
N ARG A 122 -3.24 -8.96 -6.30
CA ARG A 122 -4.65 -8.56 -6.24
C ARG A 122 -4.86 -7.25 -5.49
N MET A 123 -4.13 -7.03 -4.41
CA MET A 123 -4.13 -5.79 -3.65
C MET A 123 -3.74 -4.60 -4.54
N TRP A 124 -2.61 -4.69 -5.24
CA TRP A 124 -2.15 -3.62 -6.13
C TRP A 124 -3.08 -3.36 -7.31
N MET A 125 -3.75 -4.38 -7.83
CA MET A 125 -4.79 -4.20 -8.87
C MET A 125 -6.00 -3.40 -8.33
N ARG A 126 -6.41 -3.62 -7.08
CA ARG A 126 -7.46 -2.80 -6.43
C ARG A 126 -7.00 -1.35 -6.27
N HIS A 127 -5.79 -1.14 -5.77
CA HIS A 127 -5.21 0.21 -5.61
C HIS A 127 -5.11 0.94 -6.95
N GLU A 128 -4.72 0.25 -8.03
CA GLU A 128 -4.69 0.81 -9.38
C GLU A 128 -6.09 1.30 -9.80
N THR A 129 -7.10 0.47 -9.57
CA THR A 129 -8.49 0.81 -9.90
C THR A 129 -8.98 2.01 -9.08
N ALA A 130 -8.74 2.03 -7.78
CA ALA A 130 -9.11 3.13 -6.89
C ALA A 130 -8.40 4.43 -7.28
N LEU A 131 -7.11 4.36 -7.57
CA LEU A 131 -6.32 5.50 -8.01
C LEU A 131 -6.78 6.03 -9.37
N ALA A 132 -7.05 5.15 -10.35
CA ALA A 132 -7.56 5.56 -11.67
C ALA A 132 -8.88 6.30 -11.56
N ARG A 133 -9.82 5.83 -10.73
CA ARG A 133 -11.09 6.51 -10.44
C ARG A 133 -10.88 7.89 -9.80
N ALA A 134 -9.97 7.98 -8.83
CA ALA A 134 -9.64 9.26 -8.21
C ALA A 134 -9.06 10.26 -9.20
N ILE A 135 -8.14 9.82 -10.07
CA ILE A 135 -7.57 10.64 -11.14
C ILE A 135 -8.64 11.11 -12.12
N ALA A 136 -9.50 10.19 -12.60
CA ALA A 136 -10.57 10.53 -13.54
C ALA A 136 -11.51 11.59 -12.97
N LYS A 137 -11.93 11.43 -11.71
CA LYS A 137 -12.78 12.40 -11.00
C LYS A 137 -12.14 13.79 -10.95
N GLU A 138 -10.86 13.87 -10.61
CA GLU A 138 -10.13 15.13 -10.50
C GLU A 138 -9.85 15.81 -11.85
N MET A 139 -9.76 15.02 -12.92
CA MET A 139 -9.54 15.53 -14.27
C MET A 139 -10.85 15.80 -15.03
N GLY A 140 -12.01 15.51 -14.44
CA GLY A 140 -13.30 15.61 -15.12
C GLY A 140 -13.46 14.60 -16.26
N ALA A 141 -12.69 13.51 -16.25
CA ALA A 141 -12.74 12.44 -17.23
C ALA A 141 -13.84 11.40 -16.85
N PRO A 142 -14.37 10.66 -17.82
CA PRO A 142 -15.34 9.60 -17.53
C PRO A 142 -14.69 8.46 -16.70
N GLU A 143 -15.52 7.76 -15.93
CA GLU A 143 -15.07 6.54 -15.23
C GLU A 143 -14.60 5.51 -16.27
N GLY A 144 -13.43 4.92 -16.02
CA GLY A 144 -12.82 3.97 -16.96
C GLY A 144 -11.99 4.61 -18.06
N ASP A 145 -11.73 5.93 -18.01
CA ASP A 145 -10.83 6.59 -18.95
C ASP A 145 -9.46 5.90 -19.01
N VAL A 146 -9.05 5.54 -20.23
CA VAL A 146 -7.84 4.76 -20.47
C VAL A 146 -6.56 5.50 -20.10
N THR A 147 -6.54 6.83 -20.23
CA THR A 147 -5.36 7.64 -19.91
C THR A 147 -5.20 7.76 -18.40
N CYS A 148 -6.30 7.90 -17.68
CA CYS A 148 -6.31 7.88 -16.21
C CYS A 148 -5.89 6.52 -15.66
N ALA A 149 -6.37 5.42 -16.26
CA ALA A 149 -5.96 4.06 -15.90
C ALA A 149 -4.46 3.81 -16.19
N ALA A 150 -3.97 4.27 -17.35
CA ALA A 150 -2.56 4.18 -17.70
C ALA A 150 -1.68 4.96 -16.72
N LEU A 151 -2.06 6.18 -16.33
CA LEU A 151 -1.31 6.98 -15.35
C LEU A 151 -1.26 6.26 -13.99
N ALA A 152 -2.39 5.73 -13.50
CA ALA A 152 -2.43 4.97 -12.24
C ALA A 152 -1.47 3.77 -12.30
N ARG A 153 -1.51 2.99 -13.37
CA ARG A 153 -0.62 1.84 -13.59
C ARG A 153 0.84 2.24 -13.63
N PHE A 154 1.22 3.27 -14.39
CA PHE A 154 2.60 3.76 -14.46
C PHE A 154 3.12 4.18 -13.10
N VAL A 155 2.33 4.91 -12.31
CA VAL A 155 2.71 5.37 -10.99
C VAL A 155 2.95 4.18 -10.05
N LEU A 156 2.04 3.20 -10.04
CA LEU A 156 2.18 2.03 -9.15
C LEU A 156 3.29 1.09 -9.60
N ALA A 157 3.44 0.85 -10.91
CA ALA A 157 4.54 0.03 -11.44
C ALA A 157 5.91 0.68 -11.21
N SER A 158 6.01 2.01 -11.27
CA SER A 158 7.26 2.72 -11.02
C SER A 158 7.80 2.53 -9.60
N ARG A 159 6.93 2.18 -8.64
CA ARG A 159 7.31 1.95 -7.24
C ARG A 159 8.37 0.85 -7.09
N GLU A 160 8.21 -0.26 -7.78
CA GLU A 160 9.17 -1.38 -7.73
C GLU A 160 10.53 -0.97 -8.31
N LEU A 161 10.52 -0.26 -9.44
CA LEU A 161 11.74 0.26 -10.05
C LEU A 161 12.47 1.27 -9.15
N ILE A 162 11.70 2.11 -8.47
CA ILE A 162 12.23 3.11 -7.54
C ILE A 162 12.85 2.42 -6.31
N GLN A 163 12.19 1.41 -5.76
CA GLN A 163 12.69 0.68 -4.59
C GLN A 163 13.93 -0.15 -4.89
N ALA A 164 14.06 -0.67 -6.11
CA ALA A 164 15.22 -1.44 -6.54
C ALA A 164 16.44 -0.58 -6.90
N ASP A 165 16.29 0.74 -7.09
CA ASP A 165 17.39 1.63 -7.45
C ASP A 165 18.24 1.98 -6.22
N LYS A 166 19.57 2.11 -6.42
CA LYS A 166 20.52 2.51 -5.36
C LYS A 166 20.24 3.91 -4.79
N HIS A 167 19.52 4.74 -5.56
CA HIS A 167 19.14 6.10 -5.19
C HIS A 167 17.64 6.33 -5.43
N PRO A 168 16.76 5.75 -4.60
CA PRO A 168 15.31 5.71 -4.84
C PRO A 168 14.68 7.09 -5.09
N ARG A 169 15.12 8.10 -4.33
CA ARG A 169 14.64 9.47 -4.50
C ARG A 169 14.96 10.04 -5.88
N ARG A 170 16.20 9.85 -6.36
CA ARG A 170 16.64 10.32 -7.68
C ARG A 170 15.93 9.55 -8.81
N ALA A 171 15.72 8.24 -8.64
CA ALA A 171 14.95 7.43 -9.57
C ALA A 171 13.51 7.93 -9.68
N ALA A 172 12.82 8.20 -8.56
CA ALA A 172 11.49 8.77 -8.54
C ALA A 172 11.42 10.12 -9.27
N GLU A 173 12.36 11.04 -8.99
CA GLU A 173 12.42 12.35 -9.65
C GLU A 173 12.56 12.21 -11.17
N LYS A 174 13.42 11.31 -11.67
CA LYS A 174 13.62 11.05 -13.09
C LYS A 174 12.36 10.48 -13.75
N ILE A 175 11.75 9.44 -13.15
CA ILE A 175 10.56 8.79 -13.67
C ILE A 175 9.40 9.79 -13.78
N PHE A 176 9.14 10.55 -12.72
CA PHE A 176 8.07 11.55 -12.73
C PHE A 176 8.35 12.72 -13.66
N ALA A 177 9.61 13.11 -13.86
CA ALA A 177 9.96 14.10 -14.87
C ALA A 177 9.65 13.61 -16.30
N CYS A 178 9.83 12.30 -16.58
CA CYS A 178 9.40 11.71 -17.86
C CYS A 178 7.88 11.72 -18.01
N LEU A 179 7.12 11.39 -16.96
CA LEU A 179 5.66 11.42 -16.99
C LEU A 179 5.10 12.82 -17.24
N GLN A 180 5.75 13.86 -16.69
CA GLN A 180 5.31 15.25 -16.87
C GLN A 180 5.63 15.83 -18.25
N ARG A 181 6.77 15.49 -18.83
CA ARG A 181 7.26 16.08 -20.08
C ARG A 181 6.98 15.23 -21.32
N GLY A 182 6.49 14.01 -21.12
CA GLY A 182 6.41 12.99 -22.16
C GLY A 182 7.79 12.34 -22.40
N TRP A 183 7.79 11.17 -23.03
CA TRP A 183 8.99 10.43 -23.40
C TRP A 183 9.63 11.11 -24.62
N ARG A 184 10.45 12.13 -24.41
CA ARG A 184 11.30 12.68 -25.46
C ARG A 184 12.63 11.97 -25.41
N THR A 185 12.94 11.16 -26.42
CA THR A 185 14.31 10.76 -26.76
C THR A 185 14.94 11.95 -27.44
N GLU A 186 15.93 12.59 -26.80
CA GLU A 186 16.87 13.49 -27.47
C GLU A 186 17.79 12.67 -28.36
#